data_417f37df17f62f710cdd75717040d7b1
#
_entry.id   417f37df17f62f710cdd75717040d7b1
#
_cell.length_a   1.000
_cell.length_b   1.000
_cell.length_c   1.000
_cell.angle_alpha   90.00
_cell.angle_beta   90.00
_cell.angle_gamma   90.00
#
_symmetry.space_group_name_H-M   'P 1'
#
loop_
_entity.id
_entity.type
_entity.pdbx_description
1 polymer ?
#
loop_
_entity_poly.entity_id
_entity_poly.type
_entity_poly.pdbx_seq_one_letter_code
_entity_poly.pdbx_strand_id
1 'polypeptide(L)'
;MSSVANRRTPALIVLSTGFVVLWLIIAAFPFLWTLWGSFKVQGDFFSRADWMNAIWGTRTVVETGGMFTGAGYEGAWIENQFWRAALNTLVIVFFTVIVSLTFGTLGGYALARSGYRYAFWLLMLALVFRAMPHITLVSGYLLPFFEWKLWGYKTTTVIVLVAINQPFTLWMLHSFFLNIPKDLDESAMVDGCTRFQAFRHVIIPVMWPGVVTTGLFSFLLAYNDFAVTAMLLSQENQTMVPQIAGFLGSTFEEGNVMFAVAAVVSATAPLFVLIVFFQRQIVSGLTAGAVKG
;
A
#
# COMPACT_ATOMS: atom_id res chain seq x y z
N MET A 1 -24.89 -7.72 39.83
CA MET A 1 -24.82 -6.26 39.60
C MET A 1 -25.19 -6.02 38.15
N SER A 2 -26.34 -5.42 37.95
CA SER A 2 -27.05 -5.31 36.68
C SER A 2 -26.28 -4.47 35.66
N SER A 3 -26.21 -5.00 34.45
CA SER A 3 -25.76 -4.29 33.25
C SER A 3 -26.52 -2.95 33.12
N VAL A 4 -25.84 -1.86 33.36
CA VAL A 4 -26.28 -0.57 32.85
C VAL A 4 -26.05 -0.63 31.35
N ALA A 5 -27.00 -1.23 30.64
CA ALA A 5 -27.06 -1.20 29.18
C ALA A 5 -27.03 0.28 28.81
N ASN A 6 -25.97 0.65 28.12
CA ASN A 6 -25.72 1.97 27.54
C ASN A 6 -26.85 2.27 26.53
N ARG A 7 -28.05 2.67 27.03
CA ARG A 7 -29.17 3.13 26.20
C ARG A 7 -28.77 4.49 25.66
N ARG A 8 -28.07 4.46 24.52
CA ARG A 8 -27.82 5.68 23.76
C ARG A 8 -29.18 6.33 23.50
N THR A 9 -29.37 7.56 23.99
CA THR A 9 -30.57 8.31 23.71
C THR A 9 -30.74 8.43 22.17
N PRO A 10 -31.99 8.38 21.65
CA PRO A 10 -32.24 8.50 20.22
C PRO A 10 -31.53 9.71 19.59
N ALA A 11 -31.47 10.82 20.34
CA ALA A 11 -30.74 12.01 19.90
C ALA A 11 -29.25 11.78 19.72
N LEU A 12 -28.59 11.03 20.59
CA LEU A 12 -27.16 10.70 20.46
C LEU A 12 -26.91 9.76 19.27
N ILE A 13 -27.84 8.85 18.97
CA ILE A 13 -27.73 7.98 17.78
C ILE A 13 -27.84 8.82 16.52
N VAL A 14 -28.83 9.71 16.42
CA VAL A 14 -29.02 10.59 15.27
C VAL A 14 -27.80 11.49 15.08
N LEU A 15 -27.29 12.10 16.15
CA LEU A 15 -26.12 12.98 16.09
C LEU A 15 -24.86 12.23 15.66
N SER A 16 -24.61 11.05 16.25
CA SER A 16 -23.44 10.24 15.88
C SER A 16 -23.53 9.71 14.45
N THR A 17 -24.70 9.27 14.01
CA THR A 17 -24.91 8.82 12.64
C THR A 17 -24.77 9.97 11.65
N GLY A 18 -25.34 11.13 11.94
CA GLY A 18 -25.19 12.35 11.14
C GLY A 18 -23.73 12.77 10.99
N PHE A 19 -22.97 12.73 12.11
CA PHE A 19 -21.53 13.02 12.09
C PHE A 19 -20.75 12.02 11.21
N VAL A 20 -21.03 10.72 11.35
CA VAL A 20 -20.39 9.68 10.55
C VAL A 20 -20.71 9.83 9.07
N VAL A 21 -21.97 10.11 8.72
CA VAL A 21 -22.38 10.33 7.32
C VAL A 21 -21.69 11.56 6.74
N LEU A 22 -21.67 12.68 7.48
CA LEU A 22 -20.97 13.89 7.05
C LEU A 22 -19.48 13.61 6.81
N TRP A 23 -18.84 12.91 7.73
CA TRP A 23 -17.43 12.54 7.61
C TRP A 23 -17.17 11.62 6.42
N LEU A 24 -18.06 10.65 6.14
CA LEU A 24 -17.99 9.79 4.97
C LEU A 24 -18.08 10.58 3.66
N ILE A 25 -18.99 11.56 3.59
CA ILE A 25 -19.12 12.43 2.41
C ILE A 25 -17.83 13.22 2.17
N ILE A 26 -17.28 13.84 3.24
CA ILE A 26 -16.02 14.59 3.16
C ILE A 26 -14.85 13.68 2.73
N ALA A 27 -14.76 12.48 3.32
CA ALA A 27 -13.70 11.54 3.00
C ALA A 27 -13.82 10.94 1.59
N ALA A 28 -15.04 10.68 1.12
CA ALA A 28 -15.29 10.14 -0.22
C ALA A 28 -15.14 11.18 -1.33
N PHE A 29 -15.36 12.48 -1.02
CA PHE A 29 -15.39 13.55 -2.00
C PHE A 29 -14.15 13.59 -2.92
N PRO A 30 -12.89 13.54 -2.41
CA PRO A 30 -11.72 13.60 -3.29
C PRO A 30 -11.68 12.46 -4.31
N PHE A 31 -12.07 11.25 -3.89
CA PHE A 31 -12.08 10.07 -4.75
C PHE A 31 -13.19 10.16 -5.82
N LEU A 32 -14.39 10.57 -5.41
CA LEU A 32 -15.52 10.74 -6.31
C LEU A 32 -15.26 11.87 -7.30
N TRP A 33 -14.65 12.97 -6.84
CA TRP A 33 -14.26 14.09 -7.69
C TRP A 33 -13.21 13.68 -8.73
N THR A 34 -12.18 12.95 -8.32
CA THR A 34 -11.15 12.43 -9.22
C THR A 34 -11.75 11.46 -10.25
N LEU A 35 -12.63 10.55 -9.78
CA LEU A 35 -13.34 9.63 -10.67
C LEU A 35 -14.22 10.38 -11.67
N TRP A 36 -14.95 11.41 -11.24
CA TRP A 36 -15.77 12.26 -12.11
C TRP A 36 -14.91 12.99 -13.13
N GLY A 37 -13.81 13.60 -12.68
CA GLY A 37 -12.87 14.33 -13.51
C GLY A 37 -12.13 13.46 -14.53
N SER A 38 -11.97 12.16 -14.28
CA SER A 38 -11.30 11.25 -15.22
C SER A 38 -12.06 11.05 -16.54
N PHE A 39 -13.34 11.41 -16.58
CA PHE A 39 -14.18 11.36 -17.77
C PHE A 39 -14.40 12.75 -18.40
N LYS A 40 -13.64 13.77 -18.01
CA LYS A 40 -13.76 15.12 -18.50
C LYS A 40 -12.51 15.57 -19.24
N VAL A 41 -12.65 16.51 -20.17
CA VAL A 41 -11.49 17.18 -20.77
C VAL A 41 -10.84 18.10 -19.74
N GLN A 42 -9.54 18.34 -19.90
CA GLN A 42 -8.75 19.15 -18.97
C GLN A 42 -9.34 20.54 -18.72
N GLY A 43 -9.87 21.17 -19.77
CA GLY A 43 -10.45 22.50 -19.70
C GLY A 43 -11.64 22.62 -18.75
N ASP A 44 -12.42 21.55 -18.57
CA ASP A 44 -13.53 21.53 -17.62
C ASP A 44 -13.04 21.33 -16.18
N PHE A 45 -12.03 20.49 -15.98
CA PHE A 45 -11.59 20.09 -14.64
C PHE A 45 -10.67 21.12 -13.96
N PHE A 46 -9.89 21.86 -14.76
CA PHE A 46 -8.92 22.85 -14.27
C PHE A 46 -9.27 24.29 -14.65
N SER A 47 -10.46 24.54 -15.15
CA SER A 47 -10.91 25.89 -15.46
C SER A 47 -11.07 26.73 -14.19
N ARG A 48 -10.29 27.81 -14.09
CA ARG A 48 -10.36 28.74 -12.95
C ARG A 48 -11.69 29.49 -12.86
N ALA A 49 -12.44 29.57 -13.95
CA ALA A 49 -13.52 30.49 -14.05
C ALA A 49 -14.87 29.96 -13.56
N ASP A 50 -15.07 28.64 -13.59
CA ASP A 50 -16.42 28.14 -13.35
C ASP A 50 -16.41 26.66 -12.87
N TRP A 51 -16.58 26.46 -11.56
CA TRP A 51 -16.73 25.14 -10.97
C TRP A 51 -17.93 24.35 -11.54
N MET A 52 -18.92 25.06 -12.10
CA MET A 52 -20.07 24.45 -12.78
C MET A 52 -19.63 23.70 -14.04
N ASN A 53 -18.61 24.19 -14.75
CA ASN A 53 -18.08 23.49 -15.93
C ASN A 53 -17.47 22.13 -15.55
N ALA A 54 -16.81 22.04 -14.41
CA ALA A 54 -16.25 20.77 -13.91
C ALA A 54 -17.37 19.75 -13.60
N ILE A 55 -18.54 20.20 -13.14
CA ILE A 55 -19.69 19.32 -12.88
C ILE A 55 -20.37 18.92 -14.19
N TRP A 56 -20.74 19.89 -15.02
CA TRP A 56 -21.56 19.65 -16.21
C TRP A 56 -20.75 19.27 -17.46
N GLY A 57 -19.44 19.57 -17.49
CA GLY A 57 -18.57 19.22 -18.60
C GLY A 57 -18.88 20.01 -19.87
N THR A 58 -19.04 21.32 -19.75
CA THR A 58 -19.44 22.20 -20.87
C THR A 58 -18.48 22.09 -22.05
N ARG A 59 -17.15 22.09 -21.79
CA ARG A 59 -16.14 21.93 -22.84
C ARG A 59 -16.10 20.47 -23.34
N THR A 60 -16.23 19.50 -22.46
CA THR A 60 -16.32 18.08 -22.84
C THR A 60 -17.45 17.88 -23.84
N VAL A 61 -18.63 18.47 -23.60
CA VAL A 61 -19.78 18.37 -24.52
C VAL A 61 -19.47 19.02 -25.86
N VAL A 62 -18.82 20.21 -25.85
CA VAL A 62 -18.46 20.92 -27.09
C VAL A 62 -17.43 20.16 -27.91
N GLU A 63 -16.40 19.57 -27.25
CA GLU A 63 -15.27 18.93 -27.94
C GLU A 63 -15.60 17.49 -28.37
N THR A 64 -16.40 16.77 -27.61
CA THR A 64 -16.64 15.32 -27.82
C THR A 64 -18.08 14.97 -28.19
N GLY A 65 -19.00 15.93 -28.11
CA GLY A 65 -20.43 15.71 -28.33
C GLY A 65 -21.16 14.99 -27.20
N GLY A 66 -20.44 14.63 -26.10
CA GLY A 66 -20.96 13.91 -24.95
C GLY A 66 -20.54 14.50 -23.62
N MET A 67 -21.29 14.22 -22.55
CA MET A 67 -20.95 14.66 -21.19
C MET A 67 -19.71 13.98 -20.62
N PHE A 68 -19.30 12.84 -21.19
CA PHE A 68 -18.17 12.04 -20.77
C PHE A 68 -17.27 11.68 -21.95
N THR A 69 -15.96 11.60 -21.68
CA THR A 69 -14.96 11.16 -22.65
C THR A 69 -14.06 10.09 -22.04
N GLY A 70 -13.62 9.14 -22.88
CA GLY A 70 -12.60 8.14 -22.52
C GLY A 70 -11.17 8.54 -22.90
N ALA A 71 -10.97 9.73 -23.50
CA ALA A 71 -9.68 10.16 -24.06
C ALA A 71 -8.53 10.12 -23.03
N GLY A 72 -8.80 10.45 -21.76
CA GLY A 72 -7.81 10.33 -20.69
C GLY A 72 -7.33 8.90 -20.47
N TYR A 73 -8.23 7.92 -20.55
CA TYR A 73 -7.89 6.50 -20.44
C TYR A 73 -7.16 6.00 -21.69
N GLU A 74 -7.62 6.35 -22.87
CA GLU A 74 -6.96 5.98 -24.13
C GLU A 74 -5.53 6.53 -24.17
N GLY A 75 -5.35 7.81 -23.89
CA GLY A 75 -4.03 8.44 -23.83
C GLY A 75 -3.12 7.80 -22.77
N ALA A 76 -3.62 7.52 -21.56
CA ALA A 76 -2.81 6.89 -20.53
C ALA A 76 -2.45 5.43 -20.90
N TRP A 77 -3.45 4.59 -21.18
CA TRP A 77 -3.26 3.15 -21.30
C TRP A 77 -2.68 2.74 -22.64
N ILE A 78 -3.06 3.38 -23.76
CA ILE A 78 -2.67 3.00 -25.10
C ILE A 78 -1.47 3.82 -25.56
N GLU A 79 -1.61 5.14 -25.63
CA GLU A 79 -0.56 6.00 -26.17
C GLU A 79 0.69 6.02 -25.29
N ASN A 80 0.50 6.18 -23.96
CA ASN A 80 1.59 6.23 -22.98
C ASN A 80 1.89 4.88 -22.33
N GLN A 81 1.28 3.79 -22.82
CA GLN A 81 1.58 2.41 -22.41
C GLN A 81 1.54 2.18 -20.90
N PHE A 82 0.61 2.83 -20.17
CA PHE A 82 0.47 2.72 -18.72
C PHE A 82 0.29 1.26 -18.24
N TRP A 83 -0.22 0.37 -19.11
CA TRP A 83 -0.31 -1.06 -18.83
C TRP A 83 1.05 -1.71 -18.54
N ARG A 84 2.17 -1.21 -19.14
CA ARG A 84 3.53 -1.70 -18.84
C ARG A 84 3.91 -1.35 -17.40
N ALA A 85 3.65 -0.12 -16.98
CA ALA A 85 3.90 0.30 -15.60
C ALA A 85 3.02 -0.48 -14.60
N ALA A 86 1.77 -0.78 -14.96
CA ALA A 86 0.90 -1.63 -14.15
C ALA A 86 1.50 -3.04 -13.97
N LEU A 87 1.96 -3.67 -15.05
CA LEU A 87 2.64 -4.97 -14.99
C LEU A 87 3.95 -4.89 -14.19
N ASN A 88 4.76 -3.85 -14.41
CA ASN A 88 6.00 -3.65 -13.67
C ASN A 88 5.73 -3.52 -12.17
N THR A 89 4.71 -2.74 -11.80
CA THR A 89 4.29 -2.60 -10.40
C THR A 89 3.89 -3.94 -9.81
N LEU A 90 3.04 -4.71 -10.49
CA LEU A 90 2.59 -6.01 -9.99
C LEU A 90 3.77 -6.97 -9.77
N VAL A 91 4.71 -7.05 -10.72
CA VAL A 91 5.90 -7.91 -10.61
C VAL A 91 6.77 -7.49 -9.43
N ILE A 92 7.12 -6.19 -9.34
CA ILE A 92 7.99 -5.68 -8.28
C ILE A 92 7.34 -5.87 -6.91
N VAL A 93 6.07 -5.51 -6.77
CA VAL A 93 5.33 -5.65 -5.51
C VAL A 93 5.19 -7.11 -5.10
N PHE A 94 4.84 -8.00 -6.04
CA PHE A 94 4.71 -9.44 -5.78
C PHE A 94 6.00 -10.03 -5.19
N PHE A 95 7.13 -9.80 -5.84
CA PHE A 95 8.40 -10.31 -5.34
C PHE A 95 8.84 -9.64 -4.04
N THR A 96 8.60 -8.34 -3.89
CA THR A 96 8.88 -7.62 -2.64
C THR A 96 8.11 -8.22 -1.47
N VAL A 97 6.81 -8.47 -1.64
CA VAL A 97 5.95 -9.05 -0.60
C VAL A 97 6.40 -10.47 -0.23
N ILE A 98 6.61 -11.33 -1.25
CA ILE A 98 7.03 -12.72 -0.99
C ILE A 98 8.36 -12.77 -0.25
N VAL A 99 9.35 -12.02 -0.71
CA VAL A 99 10.68 -12.03 -0.10
C VAL A 99 10.62 -11.42 1.31
N SER A 100 9.93 -10.28 1.49
CA SER A 100 9.76 -9.65 2.80
C SER A 100 9.04 -10.56 3.80
N LEU A 101 7.96 -11.23 3.38
CA LEU A 101 7.24 -12.16 4.24
C LEU A 101 8.08 -13.40 4.59
N THR A 102 8.82 -13.94 3.63
CA THR A 102 9.67 -15.11 3.88
C THR A 102 10.73 -14.82 4.94
N PHE A 103 11.50 -13.76 4.76
CA PHE A 103 12.51 -13.36 5.75
C PHE A 103 11.88 -12.82 7.04
N GLY A 104 10.76 -12.11 6.91
CA GLY A 104 10.02 -11.56 8.05
C GLY A 104 9.43 -12.64 8.95
N THR A 105 8.83 -13.70 8.39
CA THR A 105 8.27 -14.81 9.20
C THR A 105 9.36 -15.60 9.89
N LEU A 106 10.43 -15.93 9.20
CA LEU A 106 11.58 -16.65 9.80
C LEU A 106 12.25 -15.82 10.90
N GLY A 107 12.57 -14.55 10.59
CA GLY A 107 13.22 -13.65 11.54
C GLY A 107 12.32 -13.26 12.71
N GLY A 108 11.04 -12.93 12.44
CA GLY A 108 10.06 -12.59 13.47
C GLY A 108 9.81 -13.74 14.44
N TYR A 109 9.69 -14.96 13.94
CA TYR A 109 9.58 -16.16 14.78
C TYR A 109 10.84 -16.39 15.62
N ALA A 110 12.03 -16.36 15.01
CA ALA A 110 13.29 -16.52 15.71
C ALA A 110 13.47 -15.49 16.83
N LEU A 111 13.16 -14.23 16.57
CA LEU A 111 13.22 -13.15 17.56
C LEU A 111 12.19 -13.35 18.68
N ALA A 112 10.96 -13.75 18.36
CA ALA A 112 9.89 -13.97 19.35
C ALA A 112 10.18 -15.16 20.29
N ARG A 113 10.90 -16.16 19.80
CA ARG A 113 11.26 -17.36 20.59
C ARG A 113 12.63 -17.27 21.26
N SER A 114 13.47 -16.31 20.88
CA SER A 114 14.84 -16.22 21.39
C SER A 114 14.94 -15.95 22.90
N GLY A 115 13.95 -15.23 23.47
CA GLY A 115 13.98 -14.84 24.89
C GLY A 115 15.07 -13.82 25.25
N TYR A 116 15.86 -13.37 24.30
CA TYR A 116 16.99 -12.48 24.55
C TYR A 116 16.61 -11.00 24.46
N ARG A 117 17.17 -10.21 25.35
CA ARG A 117 16.96 -8.74 25.36
C ARG A 117 17.47 -8.05 24.10
N TYR A 118 18.42 -8.63 23.39
CA TYR A 118 18.94 -8.07 22.14
C TYR A 118 17.88 -8.08 21.00
N ALA A 119 16.89 -8.98 21.04
CA ALA A 119 15.82 -9.01 20.07
C ALA A 119 15.05 -7.67 20.05
N PHE A 120 14.78 -7.12 21.22
CA PHE A 120 14.16 -5.80 21.35
C PHE A 120 15.03 -4.70 20.73
N TRP A 121 16.33 -4.68 21.05
CA TRP A 121 17.24 -3.67 20.52
C TRP A 121 17.44 -3.77 19.01
N LEU A 122 17.48 -4.98 18.45
CA LEU A 122 17.53 -5.19 17.01
C LEU A 122 16.29 -4.64 16.31
N LEU A 123 15.10 -4.90 16.86
CA LEU A 123 13.86 -4.35 16.31
C LEU A 123 13.80 -2.83 16.43
N MET A 124 14.23 -2.26 17.56
CA MET A 124 14.30 -0.80 17.74
C MET A 124 15.25 -0.17 16.74
N LEU A 125 16.46 -0.74 16.57
CA LEU A 125 17.44 -0.28 15.60
C LEU A 125 16.87 -0.32 14.17
N ALA A 126 16.21 -1.41 13.81
CA ALA A 126 15.58 -1.56 12.51
C ALA A 126 14.49 -0.49 12.27
N LEU A 127 13.66 -0.19 13.29
CA LEU A 127 12.64 0.87 13.19
C LEU A 127 13.25 2.28 13.10
N VAL A 128 14.39 2.52 13.75
CA VAL A 128 15.14 3.80 13.62
C VAL A 128 15.61 3.99 12.17
N PHE A 129 16.16 2.95 11.51
CA PHE A 129 16.51 3.03 10.09
C PHE A 129 15.30 3.29 9.19
N ARG A 130 14.14 2.70 9.53
CA ARG A 130 12.92 2.97 8.80
C ARG A 130 12.42 4.42 8.94
N ALA A 131 12.72 5.09 10.04
CA ALA A 131 12.33 6.48 10.25
C ALA A 131 13.13 7.46 9.37
N MET A 132 14.23 7.03 8.75
CA MET A 132 14.98 7.85 7.82
C MET A 132 14.20 8.09 6.53
N PRO A 133 14.28 9.31 5.93
CA PRO A 133 13.65 9.58 4.64
C PRO A 133 14.15 8.62 3.54
N HIS A 134 13.25 7.91 2.88
CA HIS A 134 13.59 6.90 1.87
C HIS A 134 14.43 7.49 0.72
N ILE A 135 14.13 8.73 0.29
CA ILE A 135 14.90 9.43 -0.75
C ILE A 135 16.37 9.58 -0.34
N THR A 136 16.65 9.93 0.92
CA THR A 136 18.01 10.08 1.42
C THR A 136 18.76 8.74 1.46
N LEU A 137 18.07 7.66 1.85
CA LEU A 137 18.66 6.32 1.83
C LEU A 137 18.99 5.88 0.41
N VAL A 138 18.05 6.04 -0.53
CA VAL A 138 18.21 5.59 -1.91
C VAL A 138 19.28 6.41 -2.64
N SER A 139 19.36 7.71 -2.40
CA SER A 139 20.40 8.57 -3.03
C SER A 139 21.81 8.10 -2.69
N GLY A 140 22.03 7.55 -1.50
CA GLY A 140 23.31 6.97 -1.09
C GLY A 140 23.70 5.71 -1.87
N TYR A 141 22.72 4.97 -2.43
CA TYR A 141 22.96 3.74 -3.21
C TYR A 141 23.09 4.00 -4.72
N LEU A 142 22.69 5.16 -5.22
CA LEU A 142 22.65 5.43 -6.64
C LEU A 142 24.01 5.28 -7.29
N LEU A 143 25.06 5.93 -6.74
CA LEU A 143 26.38 5.89 -7.33
C LEU A 143 26.95 4.46 -7.38
N PRO A 144 26.98 3.68 -6.29
CA PRO A 144 27.36 2.28 -6.34
C PRO A 144 26.55 1.46 -7.36
N PHE A 145 25.25 1.69 -7.47
CA PHE A 145 24.42 0.92 -8.41
C PHE A 145 24.72 1.26 -9.87
N PHE A 146 25.09 2.50 -10.17
CA PHE A 146 25.58 2.85 -11.50
C PHE A 146 26.94 2.19 -11.80
N GLU A 147 27.88 2.25 -10.86
CA GLU A 147 29.21 1.63 -11.01
C GLU A 147 29.13 0.11 -11.21
N TRP A 148 28.25 -0.54 -10.46
CA TRP A 148 28.05 -1.99 -10.53
C TRP A 148 27.09 -2.41 -11.64
N LYS A 149 26.59 -1.47 -12.45
CA LYS A 149 25.62 -1.69 -13.55
C LYS A 149 24.32 -2.38 -13.05
N LEU A 150 23.90 -2.07 -11.86
CA LEU A 150 22.68 -2.60 -11.24
C LEU A 150 21.47 -1.66 -11.37
N TRP A 151 21.70 -0.43 -11.84
CA TRP A 151 20.64 0.56 -12.07
C TRP A 151 19.73 0.14 -13.23
N GLY A 152 18.43 0.44 -13.11
CA GLY A 152 17.42 0.15 -14.14
C GLY A 152 16.78 -1.22 -14.04
N TYR A 153 17.30 -2.14 -13.21
CA TYR A 153 16.75 -3.48 -13.07
C TYR A 153 15.67 -3.58 -11.98
N LYS A 154 14.59 -4.29 -12.29
CA LYS A 154 13.51 -4.60 -11.34
C LYS A 154 14.00 -5.39 -10.12
N THR A 155 14.96 -6.29 -10.32
CA THR A 155 15.56 -7.09 -9.22
C THR A 155 16.25 -6.22 -8.18
N THR A 156 17.01 -5.22 -8.61
CA THR A 156 17.66 -4.24 -7.72
C THR A 156 16.63 -3.47 -6.91
N THR A 157 15.57 -3.00 -7.58
CA THR A 157 14.47 -2.28 -6.94
C THR A 157 13.75 -3.17 -5.91
N VAL A 158 13.50 -4.45 -6.23
CA VAL A 158 12.92 -5.41 -5.27
C VAL A 158 13.80 -5.56 -4.04
N ILE A 159 15.12 -5.74 -4.20
CA ILE A 159 16.05 -5.88 -3.07
C ILE A 159 16.01 -4.65 -2.17
N VAL A 160 16.04 -3.45 -2.74
CA VAL A 160 15.99 -2.19 -1.97
C VAL A 160 14.64 -2.03 -1.27
N LEU A 161 13.52 -2.30 -1.96
CA LEU A 161 12.19 -2.25 -1.35
C LEU A 161 12.04 -3.28 -0.22
N VAL A 162 12.57 -4.49 -0.39
CA VAL A 162 12.62 -5.49 0.69
C VAL A 162 13.40 -4.94 1.88
N ALA A 163 14.58 -4.40 1.67
CA ALA A 163 15.41 -3.86 2.75
C ALA A 163 14.70 -2.74 3.54
N ILE A 164 14.02 -1.84 2.84
CA ILE A 164 13.27 -0.73 3.45
C ILE A 164 12.00 -1.21 4.17
N ASN A 165 11.31 -2.23 3.63
CA ASN A 165 10.09 -2.77 4.22
C ASN A 165 10.37 -3.75 5.38
N GLN A 166 11.52 -4.40 5.40
CA GLN A 166 11.86 -5.47 6.34
C GLN A 166 11.71 -5.08 7.81
N PRO A 167 12.15 -3.90 8.29
CA PRO A 167 11.97 -3.49 9.68
C PRO A 167 10.51 -3.55 10.15
N PHE A 168 9.60 -3.05 9.36
CA PHE A 168 8.17 -3.04 9.68
C PHE A 168 7.57 -4.46 9.63
N THR A 169 7.92 -5.23 8.61
CA THR A 169 7.47 -6.61 8.44
C THR A 169 7.94 -7.49 9.61
N LEU A 170 9.20 -7.36 10.02
CA LEU A 170 9.76 -8.04 11.18
C LEU A 170 9.04 -7.66 12.47
N TRP A 171 8.82 -6.37 12.69
CA TRP A 171 8.16 -5.86 13.90
C TRP A 171 6.72 -6.37 14.01
N MET A 172 5.95 -6.30 12.92
CA MET A 172 4.59 -6.81 12.90
C MET A 172 4.54 -8.32 13.17
N LEU A 173 5.31 -9.10 12.42
CA LEU A 173 5.30 -10.56 12.57
C LEU A 173 5.82 -10.99 13.94
N HIS A 174 6.87 -10.35 14.46
CA HIS A 174 7.33 -10.57 15.82
C HIS A 174 6.21 -10.35 16.85
N SER A 175 5.46 -9.23 16.74
CA SER A 175 4.35 -8.91 17.62
C SER A 175 3.23 -9.97 17.55
N PHE A 176 2.93 -10.48 16.37
CA PHE A 176 1.97 -11.56 16.21
C PHE A 176 2.48 -12.88 16.81
N PHE A 177 3.75 -13.25 16.58
CA PHE A 177 4.33 -14.47 17.17
C PHE A 177 4.37 -14.44 18.69
N LEU A 178 4.53 -13.29 19.32
CA LEU A 178 4.47 -13.15 20.79
C LEU A 178 3.08 -13.49 21.36
N ASN A 179 2.02 -13.39 20.59
CA ASN A 179 0.67 -13.74 21.03
C ASN A 179 0.38 -15.25 20.91
N ILE A 180 1.25 -16.02 20.29
CA ILE A 180 1.11 -17.47 20.17
C ILE A 180 1.81 -18.12 21.37
N PRO A 181 1.11 -18.96 22.18
CA PRO A 181 1.70 -19.67 23.32
C PRO A 181 2.90 -20.53 22.89
N LYS A 182 3.97 -20.51 23.68
CA LYS A 182 5.16 -21.34 23.44
C LYS A 182 4.89 -22.84 23.59
N ASP A 183 3.86 -23.18 24.36
CA ASP A 183 3.43 -24.56 24.59
C ASP A 183 3.09 -25.29 23.28
N LEU A 184 2.67 -24.57 22.24
CA LEU A 184 2.42 -25.17 20.92
C LEU A 184 3.71 -25.66 20.26
N ASP A 185 4.80 -24.90 20.40
CA ASP A 185 6.13 -25.32 19.91
C ASP A 185 6.62 -26.55 20.69
N GLU A 186 6.46 -26.52 22.02
CA GLU A 186 6.89 -27.58 22.92
C GLU A 186 6.10 -28.88 22.70
N SER A 187 4.79 -28.81 22.59
CA SER A 187 3.92 -29.94 22.29
C SER A 187 4.27 -30.58 20.95
N ALA A 188 4.48 -29.79 19.90
CA ALA A 188 4.89 -30.32 18.59
C ALA A 188 6.25 -31.04 18.66
N MET A 189 7.19 -30.54 19.49
CA MET A 189 8.49 -31.20 19.69
C MET A 189 8.36 -32.51 20.48
N VAL A 190 7.44 -32.58 21.45
CA VAL A 190 7.11 -33.84 22.17
C VAL A 190 6.51 -34.87 21.22
N ASP A 191 5.70 -34.43 20.25
CA ASP A 191 5.14 -35.28 19.19
C ASP A 191 6.18 -35.69 18.12
N GLY A 192 7.46 -35.38 18.31
CA GLY A 192 8.56 -35.79 17.45
C GLY A 192 8.89 -34.84 16.30
N CYS A 193 8.27 -33.66 16.23
CA CYS A 193 8.63 -32.67 15.25
C CYS A 193 9.99 -32.02 15.56
N THR A 194 10.79 -31.79 14.52
CA THR A 194 11.91 -30.84 14.62
C THR A 194 11.39 -29.42 14.76
N ARG A 195 12.19 -28.46 15.23
CA ARG A 195 11.81 -27.05 15.36
C ARG A 195 11.28 -26.44 14.04
N PHE A 196 11.87 -26.78 12.91
CA PHE A 196 11.41 -26.31 11.61
C PHE A 196 10.08 -26.96 11.18
N GLN A 197 9.88 -28.24 11.52
CA GLN A 197 8.59 -28.92 11.28
C GLN A 197 7.48 -28.32 12.16
N ALA A 198 7.74 -28.07 13.44
CA ALA A 198 6.81 -27.39 14.34
C ALA A 198 6.45 -25.99 13.78
N PHE A 199 7.44 -25.20 13.39
CA PHE A 199 7.21 -23.91 12.75
C PHE A 199 6.31 -24.01 11.50
N ARG A 200 6.65 -24.91 10.57
CA ARG A 200 5.94 -25.02 9.28
C ARG A 200 4.54 -25.61 9.40
N HIS A 201 4.36 -26.67 10.21
CA HIS A 201 3.11 -27.43 10.25
C HIS A 201 2.16 -27.01 11.36
N VAL A 202 2.65 -26.37 12.42
CA VAL A 202 1.84 -25.96 13.56
C VAL A 202 1.76 -24.43 13.64
N ILE A 203 2.90 -23.76 13.72
CA ILE A 203 2.95 -22.32 14.01
C ILE A 203 2.48 -21.48 12.81
N ILE A 204 2.95 -21.75 11.59
CA ILE A 204 2.56 -20.96 10.39
C ILE A 204 1.06 -21.05 10.10
N PRO A 205 0.39 -22.22 10.15
CA PRO A 205 -1.06 -22.30 9.99
C PRO A 205 -1.84 -21.46 11.02
N VAL A 206 -1.45 -21.50 12.29
CA VAL A 206 -2.04 -20.67 13.35
C VAL A 206 -1.79 -19.20 13.12
N MET A 207 -0.59 -18.85 12.65
CA MET A 207 -0.13 -17.50 12.38
C MET A 207 -0.67 -16.92 11.07
N TRP A 208 -1.31 -17.75 10.23
CA TRP A 208 -1.69 -17.36 8.87
C TRP A 208 -2.44 -16.02 8.77
N PRO A 209 -3.41 -15.69 9.64
CA PRO A 209 -4.07 -14.37 9.62
C PRO A 209 -3.09 -13.20 9.83
N GLY A 210 -2.09 -13.39 10.71
CA GLY A 210 -1.03 -12.40 10.94
C GLY A 210 -0.10 -12.23 9.74
N VAL A 211 0.24 -13.33 9.05
CA VAL A 211 1.03 -13.30 7.82
C VAL A 211 0.29 -12.57 6.71
N VAL A 212 -1.00 -12.86 6.52
CA VAL A 212 -1.84 -12.17 5.53
C VAL A 212 -1.93 -10.69 5.82
N THR A 213 -2.21 -10.31 7.07
CA THR A 213 -2.28 -8.90 7.48
C THR A 213 -0.96 -8.17 7.21
N THR A 214 0.17 -8.76 7.61
CA THR A 214 1.49 -8.16 7.38
C THR A 214 1.80 -8.06 5.89
N GLY A 215 1.41 -9.08 5.12
CA GLY A 215 1.54 -9.09 3.65
C GLY A 215 0.78 -7.95 2.98
N LEU A 216 -0.43 -7.66 3.45
CA LEU A 216 -1.23 -6.53 2.94
C LEU A 216 -0.56 -5.18 3.21
N PHE A 217 0.00 -4.98 4.40
CA PHE A 217 0.74 -3.76 4.70
C PHE A 217 2.02 -3.65 3.87
N SER A 218 2.78 -4.75 3.72
CA SER A 218 3.96 -4.79 2.86
C SER A 218 3.59 -4.51 1.40
N PHE A 219 2.47 -5.04 0.92
CA PHE A 219 1.92 -4.75 -0.40
C PHE A 219 1.64 -3.25 -0.56
N LEU A 220 0.88 -2.65 0.36
CA LEU A 220 0.52 -1.23 0.29
C LEU A 220 1.76 -0.33 0.30
N LEU A 221 2.77 -0.66 1.10
CA LEU A 221 4.02 0.10 1.16
C LEU A 221 4.80 0.04 -0.17
N ALA A 222 4.93 -1.16 -0.75
CA ALA A 222 5.63 -1.33 -2.02
C ALA A 222 4.84 -0.78 -3.22
N TYR A 223 3.51 -0.91 -3.21
CA TYR A 223 2.64 -0.45 -4.28
C TYR A 223 2.62 1.08 -4.41
N ASN A 224 2.65 1.79 -3.30
CA ASN A 224 2.64 3.25 -3.27
C ASN A 224 4.05 3.88 -3.27
N ASP A 225 5.11 3.07 -3.41
CA ASP A 225 6.46 3.62 -3.41
C ASP A 225 6.73 4.43 -4.68
N PHE A 226 7.13 5.68 -4.45
CA PHE A 226 7.60 6.60 -5.48
C PHE A 226 9.12 6.75 -5.44
N ALA A 227 9.68 6.90 -4.24
CA ALA A 227 11.06 7.33 -4.07
C ALA A 227 12.07 6.33 -4.64
N VAL A 228 11.95 5.06 -4.25
CA VAL A 228 12.85 3.98 -4.70
C VAL A 228 12.65 3.71 -6.19
N THR A 229 11.37 3.60 -6.61
CA THR A 229 11.02 3.21 -7.97
C THR A 229 11.35 4.30 -8.99
N ALA A 230 11.17 5.59 -8.65
CA ALA A 230 11.54 6.69 -9.53
C ALA A 230 13.06 6.85 -9.70
N MET A 231 13.84 6.52 -8.66
CA MET A 231 15.30 6.72 -8.69
C MET A 231 16.05 5.52 -9.26
N LEU A 232 15.56 4.29 -9.06
CA LEU A 232 16.29 3.07 -9.43
C LEU A 232 15.85 2.44 -10.75
N LEU A 233 14.70 2.81 -11.29
CA LEU A 233 14.18 2.23 -12.53
C LEU A 233 14.42 3.15 -13.74
N SER A 234 14.72 2.54 -14.88
CA SER A 234 14.70 3.22 -16.17
C SER A 234 13.26 3.52 -16.60
N GLN A 235 13.08 4.43 -17.53
CA GLN A 235 11.76 4.81 -18.05
C GLN A 235 10.94 3.60 -18.56
N GLU A 236 11.58 2.62 -19.19
CA GLU A 236 10.93 1.41 -19.68
C GLU A 236 10.42 0.49 -18.56
N ASN A 237 11.10 0.50 -17.42
CA ASN A 237 10.80 -0.33 -16.26
C ASN A 237 10.01 0.40 -15.17
N GLN A 238 9.60 1.64 -15.38
CA GLN A 238 8.86 2.45 -14.42
C GLN A 238 7.63 1.73 -13.87
N THR A 239 7.33 2.00 -12.60
CA THR A 239 6.07 1.61 -11.96
C THR A 239 5.00 2.68 -12.16
N MET A 240 3.76 2.37 -11.78
CA MET A 240 2.61 3.27 -11.98
C MET A 240 2.81 4.63 -11.31
N VAL A 241 3.30 4.67 -10.07
CA VAL A 241 3.39 5.91 -9.30
C VAL A 241 4.35 6.93 -9.92
N PRO A 242 5.60 6.60 -10.30
CA PRO A 242 6.46 7.50 -11.05
C PRO A 242 5.90 7.91 -12.41
N GLN A 243 5.24 7.01 -13.14
CA GLN A 243 4.67 7.35 -14.43
C GLN A 243 3.52 8.37 -14.30
N ILE A 244 2.64 8.20 -13.31
CA ILE A 244 1.60 9.18 -12.98
C ILE A 244 2.22 10.54 -12.64
N ALA A 245 3.27 10.55 -11.83
CA ALA A 245 3.99 11.78 -11.50
C ALA A 245 4.63 12.43 -12.74
N GLY A 246 5.11 11.62 -13.69
CA GLY A 246 5.63 12.07 -14.98
C GLY A 246 4.58 12.80 -15.83
N PHE A 247 3.33 12.35 -15.84
CA PHE A 247 2.24 13.04 -16.54
C PHE A 247 1.96 14.44 -15.95
N LEU A 248 2.20 14.64 -14.66
CA LEU A 248 2.00 15.94 -14.00
C LEU A 248 3.25 16.84 -14.08
N GLY A 249 4.44 16.26 -14.22
CA GLY A 249 5.72 16.97 -14.18
C GLY A 249 6.18 17.54 -15.53
N SER A 250 5.74 16.97 -16.63
CA SER A 250 5.95 17.55 -17.96
C SER A 250 4.97 18.70 -18.11
N THR A 251 5.45 19.95 -18.24
CA THR A 251 4.68 21.16 -18.47
C THR A 251 3.16 20.94 -18.62
N PHE A 252 2.31 21.72 -17.96
CA PHE A 252 0.83 21.61 -18.02
C PHE A 252 0.32 21.70 -19.48
N GLU A 253 0.81 20.83 -20.35
CA GLU A 253 0.31 20.68 -21.70
C GLU A 253 -1.08 20.07 -21.67
N GLU A 254 -1.94 20.56 -22.52
CA GLU A 254 -3.30 20.03 -22.64
C GLU A 254 -3.25 18.54 -22.95
N GLY A 255 -3.90 17.73 -22.11
CA GLY A 255 -3.94 16.27 -22.22
C GLY A 255 -3.20 15.51 -21.11
N ASN A 256 -2.03 15.95 -20.66
CA ASN A 256 -1.23 15.21 -19.67
C ASN A 256 -1.92 15.05 -18.32
N VAL A 257 -2.66 16.06 -17.89
CA VAL A 257 -3.42 16.01 -16.63
C VAL A 257 -4.59 15.02 -16.72
N MET A 258 -5.25 14.93 -17.88
CA MET A 258 -6.29 13.92 -18.12
C MET A 258 -5.71 12.50 -18.01
N PHE A 259 -4.52 12.26 -18.58
CA PHE A 259 -3.84 10.98 -18.48
C PHE A 259 -3.46 10.66 -17.04
N ALA A 260 -2.95 11.65 -16.29
CA ALA A 260 -2.64 11.49 -14.87
C ALA A 260 -3.87 11.11 -14.05
N VAL A 261 -4.99 11.81 -14.23
CA VAL A 261 -6.23 11.56 -13.50
C VAL A 261 -6.81 10.18 -13.84
N ALA A 262 -6.86 9.79 -15.12
CA ALA A 262 -7.30 8.47 -15.55
C ALA A 262 -6.38 7.35 -15.01
N ALA A 263 -5.07 7.58 -15.01
CA ALA A 263 -4.08 6.66 -14.47
C ALA A 263 -4.20 6.49 -12.94
N VAL A 264 -4.44 7.59 -12.18
CA VAL A 264 -4.70 7.55 -10.73
C VAL A 264 -5.93 6.71 -10.41
N VAL A 265 -7.05 6.94 -11.13
CA VAL A 265 -8.28 6.15 -10.95
C VAL A 265 -8.01 4.67 -11.24
N SER A 266 -7.31 4.38 -12.34
CA SER A 266 -6.95 3.01 -12.71
C SER A 266 -6.05 2.33 -11.68
N ALA A 267 -5.06 3.05 -11.13
CA ALA A 267 -4.16 2.54 -10.10
C ALA A 267 -4.86 2.36 -8.75
N THR A 268 -5.90 3.15 -8.46
CA THR A 268 -6.66 3.04 -7.21
C THR A 268 -7.64 1.86 -7.22
N ALA A 269 -8.18 1.48 -8.37
CA ALA A 269 -9.17 0.43 -8.49
C ALA A 269 -8.72 -0.93 -7.90
N PRO A 270 -7.51 -1.47 -8.20
CA PRO A 270 -7.03 -2.72 -7.59
C PRO A 270 -6.88 -2.62 -6.07
N LEU A 271 -6.47 -1.46 -5.53
CA LEU A 271 -6.37 -1.24 -4.09
C LEU A 271 -7.73 -1.29 -3.42
N PHE A 272 -8.73 -0.68 -4.04
CA PHE A 272 -10.11 -0.71 -3.53
C PHE A 272 -10.64 -2.15 -3.47
N VAL A 273 -10.45 -2.91 -4.55
CA VAL A 273 -10.82 -4.34 -4.59
C VAL A 273 -10.11 -5.11 -3.47
N LEU A 274 -8.80 -4.92 -3.31
CA LEU A 274 -8.01 -5.58 -2.29
C LEU A 274 -8.52 -5.23 -0.88
N ILE A 275 -8.81 -3.95 -0.59
CA ILE A 275 -9.35 -3.52 0.71
C ILE A 275 -10.70 -4.18 0.99
N VAL A 276 -11.61 -4.24 0.01
CA VAL A 276 -12.93 -4.86 0.18
C VAL A 276 -12.81 -6.36 0.52
N PHE A 277 -11.89 -7.08 -0.14
CA PHE A 277 -11.68 -8.50 0.14
C PHE A 277 -11.01 -8.75 1.50
N PHE A 278 -10.06 -7.91 1.90
CA PHE A 278 -9.22 -8.11 3.08
C PHE A 278 -9.55 -7.18 4.25
N GLN A 279 -10.66 -6.44 4.23
CA GLN A 279 -11.05 -5.50 5.28
C GLN A 279 -11.07 -6.13 6.69
N ARG A 280 -11.52 -7.38 6.82
CA ARG A 280 -11.56 -8.09 8.10
C ARG A 280 -10.17 -8.33 8.67
N GLN A 281 -9.24 -8.75 7.83
CA GLN A 281 -7.84 -8.99 8.20
C GLN A 281 -7.12 -7.69 8.57
N ILE A 282 -7.40 -6.60 7.84
CA ILE A 282 -6.84 -5.27 8.13
C ILE A 282 -7.31 -4.81 9.51
N VAL A 283 -8.61 -4.88 9.79
CA VAL A 283 -9.17 -4.48 11.09
C VAL A 283 -8.63 -5.35 12.22
N SER A 284 -8.59 -6.68 12.06
CA SER A 284 -8.08 -7.59 13.09
C SER A 284 -6.58 -7.36 13.38
N GLY A 285 -5.78 -7.06 12.36
CA GLY A 285 -4.36 -6.76 12.52
C GLY A 285 -4.10 -5.45 13.27
N LEU A 286 -4.91 -4.41 13.01
CA LEU A 286 -4.81 -3.15 13.71
C LEU A 286 -5.26 -3.26 15.19
N THR A 287 -6.29 -4.06 15.46
CA THR A 287 -6.81 -4.24 16.82
C THR A 287 -5.96 -5.19 17.66
N ALA A 288 -5.30 -6.19 17.08
CA ALA A 288 -4.40 -7.09 17.80
C ALA A 288 -3.22 -6.35 18.50
N GLY A 289 -2.82 -5.20 17.98
CA GLY A 289 -1.82 -4.31 18.60
C GLY A 289 -2.39 -3.38 19.68
N ALA A 290 -3.72 -3.14 19.69
CA ALA A 290 -4.37 -2.15 20.56
C ALA A 290 -4.97 -2.76 21.84
N VAL A 291 -5.19 -4.07 21.91
CA VAL A 291 -5.79 -4.76 23.08
C VAL A 291 -4.66 -5.29 23.98
N LYS A 292 -3.83 -4.40 24.50
CA LYS A 292 -3.01 -4.59 25.70
C LYS A 292 -3.37 -3.50 26.68
N GLY A 293 -4.53 -3.63 27.29
CA GLY A 293 -4.99 -2.83 28.40
C GLY A 293 -5.87 -3.68 29.29
#